data_5f2a235ef12fb3297eae68f82a6d9eba
#
_entry.id   5f2a235ef12fb3297eae68f82a6d9eba
#
_cell.length_a   1.000
_cell.length_b   1.000
_cell.length_c   1.000
_cell.angle_alpha   90.00
_cell.angle_beta   90.00
_cell.angle_gamma   90.00
#
_symmetry.space_group_name_H-M   'P 1'
#
loop_
_entity.id
_entity.type
_entity.pdbx_description
1 polymer ?
#
loop_
_entity_poly.entity_id
_entity_poly.type
_entity_poly.pdbx_seq_one_letter_code
_entity_poly.pdbx_strand_id
1 'polypeptide(L)'
;MKNVDDLTESAGELARRGLSKGEIADELNVSRETAAWLVERSGEASEAAETTDGTTSAPTGPHDIHIDWSAIGEDSFRLSAVGSTLADLLTSDGDDVDVTVGIEKAGAPLATTVARELDTDLATYAPRKHQWEEGDIEDYGGGFSRNFAGVEGRSCYLVDDTITSGTTMRETVEAVREEGGDPLACVVLADKQGIDDVDGVPVYSLLQVIQVGARE
;
A
#
# COMPACT_ATOMS: atom_id res chain seq x y z
N MET A 1 -12.94 -3.59 -15.66
CA MET A 1 -11.50 -3.93 -15.67
C MET A 1 -10.78 -2.65 -16.06
N LYS A 2 -10.03 -2.05 -15.15
CA LYS A 2 -9.26 -0.85 -15.46
C LYS A 2 -8.15 -1.21 -16.46
N ASN A 3 -7.99 -0.40 -17.48
CA ASN A 3 -6.91 -0.51 -18.46
C ASN A 3 -5.89 0.63 -18.28
N VAL A 4 -4.81 0.64 -19.05
CA VAL A 4 -3.76 1.68 -18.94
C VAL A 4 -4.32 3.08 -19.22
N ASP A 5 -5.30 3.21 -20.09
CA ASP A 5 -5.90 4.51 -20.41
C ASP A 5 -6.76 5.01 -19.24
N ASP A 6 -7.53 4.12 -18.58
CA ASP A 6 -8.28 4.43 -17.36
C ASP A 6 -7.34 4.86 -16.21
N LEU A 7 -6.18 4.20 -16.07
CA LEU A 7 -5.15 4.58 -15.09
C LEU A 7 -4.51 5.93 -15.42
N THR A 8 -4.26 6.20 -16.70
CA THR A 8 -3.72 7.49 -17.16
C THR A 8 -4.69 8.63 -16.87
N GLU A 9 -5.98 8.45 -17.15
CA GLU A 9 -7.01 9.43 -16.85
C GLU A 9 -7.11 9.69 -15.34
N SER A 10 -7.14 8.61 -14.54
CA SER A 10 -7.18 8.67 -13.08
C SER A 10 -5.96 9.40 -12.51
N ALA A 11 -4.74 9.09 -13.00
CA ALA A 11 -3.51 9.75 -12.57
C ALA A 11 -3.54 11.26 -12.88
N GLY A 12 -4.03 11.63 -14.07
CA GLY A 12 -4.19 13.04 -14.46
C GLY A 12 -5.22 13.78 -13.59
N GLU A 13 -6.30 13.11 -13.20
CA GLU A 13 -7.29 13.68 -12.29
C GLU A 13 -6.72 13.90 -10.88
N LEU A 14 -6.02 12.90 -10.34
CA LEU A 14 -5.39 12.99 -9.02
C LEU A 14 -4.32 14.08 -8.99
N ALA A 15 -3.51 14.21 -10.06
CA ALA A 15 -2.51 15.28 -10.18
C ALA A 15 -3.17 16.67 -10.22
N ARG A 16 -4.30 16.82 -10.94
CA ARG A 16 -5.06 18.10 -10.96
C ARG A 16 -5.68 18.44 -9.61
N ARG A 17 -5.93 17.45 -8.77
CA ARG A 17 -6.37 17.64 -7.37
C ARG A 17 -5.22 17.99 -6.43
N GLY A 18 -3.97 18.05 -6.93
CA GLY A 18 -2.79 18.42 -6.16
C GLY A 18 -2.06 17.28 -5.46
N LEU A 19 -2.41 16.02 -5.72
CA LEU A 19 -1.73 14.88 -5.12
C LEU A 19 -0.30 14.77 -5.66
N SER A 20 0.64 14.45 -4.76
CA SER A 20 2.02 14.14 -5.12
C SER A 20 2.11 12.82 -5.89
N LYS A 21 3.22 12.60 -6.62
CA LYS A 21 3.48 11.33 -7.32
C LYS A 21 3.48 10.11 -6.38
N GLY A 22 3.84 10.30 -5.11
CA GLY A 22 3.79 9.26 -4.09
C GLY A 22 2.35 8.89 -3.73
N GLU A 23 1.51 9.88 -3.46
CA GLU A 23 0.08 9.67 -3.15
C GLU A 23 -0.69 9.08 -4.33
N ILE A 24 -0.36 9.49 -5.56
CA ILE A 24 -0.93 8.90 -6.78
C ILE A 24 -0.50 7.45 -6.93
N ALA A 25 0.76 7.12 -6.61
CA ALA A 25 1.25 5.74 -6.63
C ALA A 25 0.46 4.84 -5.67
N ASP A 26 0.20 5.33 -4.46
CA ASP A 26 -0.58 4.61 -3.46
C ASP A 26 -2.05 4.47 -3.85
N GLU A 27 -2.67 5.56 -4.32
CA GLU A 27 -4.08 5.57 -4.73
C GLU A 27 -4.36 4.64 -5.93
N LEU A 28 -3.37 4.51 -6.81
CA LEU A 28 -3.46 3.64 -8.00
C LEU A 28 -2.80 2.27 -7.82
N ASN A 29 -2.26 1.96 -6.63
CA ASN A 29 -1.52 0.71 -6.38
C ASN A 29 -0.43 0.42 -7.42
N VAL A 30 0.34 1.43 -7.77
CA VAL A 30 1.46 1.34 -8.73
C VAL A 30 2.75 1.86 -8.09
N SER A 31 3.90 1.61 -8.72
CA SER A 31 5.16 2.22 -8.29
C SER A 31 5.14 3.75 -8.50
N ARG A 32 5.96 4.46 -7.72
CA ARG A 32 6.11 5.91 -7.88
C ARG A 32 6.59 6.31 -9.27
N GLU A 33 7.41 5.46 -9.89
CA GLU A 33 7.88 5.63 -11.26
C GLU A 33 6.74 5.51 -12.27
N THR A 34 5.89 4.49 -12.10
CA THR A 34 4.68 4.29 -12.91
C THR A 34 3.70 5.45 -12.73
N ALA A 35 3.47 5.91 -11.51
CA ALA A 35 2.63 7.08 -11.26
C ALA A 35 3.14 8.35 -11.96
N ALA A 36 4.47 8.58 -11.90
CA ALA A 36 5.10 9.69 -12.60
C ALA A 36 4.88 9.60 -14.13
N TRP A 37 5.08 8.42 -14.70
CA TRP A 37 4.87 8.17 -16.13
C TRP A 37 3.41 8.35 -16.54
N LEU A 38 2.45 7.85 -15.73
CA LEU A 38 1.02 8.02 -16.00
C LEU A 38 0.61 9.50 -16.00
N VAL A 39 1.12 10.29 -15.06
CA VAL A 39 0.86 11.75 -14.97
C VAL A 39 1.42 12.48 -16.19
N GLU A 40 2.65 12.19 -16.61
CA GLU A 40 3.27 12.77 -17.81
C GLU A 40 2.45 12.42 -19.05
N ARG A 41 2.08 11.17 -19.22
CA ARG A 41 1.25 10.71 -20.33
C ARG A 41 -0.15 11.35 -20.33
N SER A 42 -0.76 11.62 -19.18
CA SER A 42 -2.04 12.31 -19.10
C SER A 42 -1.94 13.77 -19.55
N GLY A 43 -0.80 14.43 -19.33
CA GLY A 43 -0.49 15.77 -19.84
C GLY A 43 -0.29 15.78 -21.37
N GLU A 44 0.45 14.84 -21.91
CA GLU A 44 0.66 14.68 -23.36
C GLU A 44 -0.66 14.34 -24.08
N ALA A 45 -1.53 13.52 -23.49
CA ALA A 45 -2.84 13.22 -24.08
C ALA A 45 -3.75 14.46 -24.13
N SER A 46 -3.60 15.39 -23.18
CA SER A 46 -4.32 16.68 -23.19
C SER A 46 -3.82 17.63 -24.27
N GLU A 47 -2.51 17.61 -24.59
CA GLU A 47 -1.92 18.40 -25.67
C GLU A 47 -2.11 17.74 -27.05
N ALA A 48 -2.08 16.40 -27.13
CA ALA A 48 -2.26 15.64 -28.38
C ALA A 48 -3.71 15.65 -28.88
N ALA A 49 -4.68 15.94 -28.05
CA ALA A 49 -6.08 16.13 -28.48
C ALA A 49 -6.23 17.38 -29.42
N GLU A 50 -5.22 18.22 -29.50
CA GLU A 50 -5.17 19.37 -30.44
C GLU A 50 -4.42 19.09 -31.75
N THR A 51 -3.73 17.93 -31.91
CA THR A 51 -2.99 17.59 -33.13
C THR A 51 -3.21 16.15 -33.56
N THR A 52 -4.05 15.96 -34.58
CA THR A 52 -4.24 14.70 -35.30
C THR A 52 -3.00 14.34 -36.13
N ASP A 53 -2.21 13.33 -35.73
CA ASP A 53 -1.63 12.40 -36.70
C ASP A 53 -1.30 11.05 -36.04
N GLY A 54 -1.81 9.97 -36.65
CA GLY A 54 -1.83 8.66 -36.06
C GLY A 54 -0.53 7.87 -36.31
N THR A 55 0.26 7.69 -35.26
CA THR A 55 1.19 6.56 -35.19
C THR A 55 1.30 6.12 -33.71
N THR A 56 0.46 5.18 -33.31
CA THR A 56 0.51 4.54 -32.00
C THR A 56 1.71 3.59 -31.93
N SER A 57 2.86 4.08 -31.47
CA SER A 57 3.86 3.20 -30.86
C SER A 57 3.34 2.75 -29.50
N ALA A 58 3.43 1.46 -29.22
CA ALA A 58 3.11 0.91 -27.90
C ALA A 58 3.91 1.65 -26.82
N PRO A 59 3.28 2.05 -25.70
CA PRO A 59 3.95 2.83 -24.68
C PRO A 59 5.05 2.01 -24.03
N THR A 60 6.30 2.45 -24.19
CA THR A 60 7.43 2.03 -23.36
C THR A 60 7.31 2.73 -21.99
N GLY A 61 6.44 2.21 -21.14
CA GLY A 61 6.34 2.65 -19.74
C GLY A 61 7.13 1.75 -18.80
N PRO A 62 7.28 2.13 -17.55
CA PRO A 62 7.88 1.27 -16.54
C PRO A 62 7.11 -0.05 -16.43
N HIS A 63 7.84 -1.15 -16.23
CA HIS A 63 7.23 -2.44 -15.99
C HIS A 63 6.72 -2.48 -14.55
N ASP A 64 5.42 -2.31 -14.38
CA ASP A 64 4.75 -2.40 -13.08
C ASP A 64 3.44 -3.18 -13.22
N ILE A 65 2.91 -3.63 -12.08
CA ILE A 65 1.66 -4.38 -12.00
C ILE A 65 0.70 -3.60 -11.12
N HIS A 66 -0.39 -3.15 -11.72
CA HIS A 66 -1.51 -2.61 -10.97
C HIS A 66 -2.41 -3.74 -10.47
N ILE A 67 -2.72 -3.71 -9.15
CA ILE A 67 -3.65 -4.65 -8.53
C ILE A 67 -4.93 -3.89 -8.16
N ASP A 68 -6.00 -4.16 -8.89
CA ASP A 68 -7.32 -3.61 -8.59
C ASP A 68 -8.06 -4.57 -7.65
N TRP A 69 -8.14 -4.21 -6.37
CA TRP A 69 -8.87 -4.95 -5.37
C TRP A 69 -10.16 -4.23 -4.90
N SER A 70 -10.62 -3.23 -5.66
CA SER A 70 -11.84 -2.46 -5.37
C SER A 70 -13.06 -3.36 -5.15
N ALA A 71 -13.16 -4.47 -5.89
CA ALA A 71 -14.21 -5.46 -5.69
C ALA A 71 -14.24 -6.06 -4.28
N ILE A 72 -13.12 -6.05 -3.54
CA ILE A 72 -13.04 -6.46 -2.13
C ILE A 72 -13.40 -5.28 -1.23
N GLY A 73 -12.75 -4.12 -1.45
CA GLY A 73 -12.87 -2.96 -0.58
C GLY A 73 -14.26 -2.30 -0.57
N GLU A 74 -15.00 -2.39 -1.68
CA GLU A 74 -16.35 -1.83 -1.81
C GLU A 74 -17.44 -2.63 -1.07
N ASP A 75 -17.13 -3.85 -0.59
CA ASP A 75 -18.11 -4.72 0.03
C ASP A 75 -17.62 -5.21 1.39
N SER A 76 -18.36 -4.87 2.44
CA SER A 76 -17.98 -5.16 3.83
C SER A 76 -17.89 -6.66 4.15
N PHE A 77 -18.68 -7.50 3.48
CA PHE A 77 -18.60 -8.95 3.65
C PHE A 77 -17.33 -9.50 3.03
N ARG A 78 -16.99 -9.08 1.80
CA ARG A 78 -15.76 -9.49 1.11
C ARG A 78 -14.52 -9.00 1.84
N LEU A 79 -14.54 -7.75 2.31
CA LEU A 79 -13.44 -7.20 3.11
C LEU A 79 -13.24 -7.99 4.41
N SER A 80 -14.33 -8.34 5.11
CA SER A 80 -14.27 -9.16 6.32
C SER A 80 -13.74 -10.58 6.04
N ALA A 81 -14.18 -11.22 4.95
CA ALA A 81 -13.72 -12.56 4.57
C ALA A 81 -12.22 -12.58 4.24
N VAL A 82 -11.73 -11.55 3.55
CA VAL A 82 -10.29 -11.38 3.28
C VAL A 82 -9.54 -11.11 4.57
N GLY A 83 -10.04 -10.27 5.47
CA GLY A 83 -9.43 -10.02 6.78
C GLY A 83 -9.30 -11.28 7.63
N SER A 84 -10.32 -12.14 7.67
CA SER A 84 -10.24 -13.44 8.35
C SER A 84 -9.17 -14.36 7.73
N THR A 85 -9.01 -14.32 6.39
CA THR A 85 -7.97 -15.11 5.73
C THR A 85 -6.56 -14.57 6.02
N LEU A 86 -6.39 -13.24 6.07
CA LEU A 86 -5.12 -12.63 6.46
C LEU A 86 -4.76 -12.95 7.93
N ALA A 87 -5.75 -12.96 8.82
CA ALA A 87 -5.57 -13.35 10.21
C ALA A 87 -5.12 -14.82 10.35
N ASP A 88 -5.70 -15.73 9.57
CA ASP A 88 -5.32 -17.13 9.54
C ASP A 88 -3.86 -17.34 9.10
N LEU A 89 -3.38 -16.56 8.11
CA LEU A 89 -1.98 -16.58 7.68
C LEU A 89 -1.03 -16.19 8.81
N LEU A 90 -1.37 -15.15 9.60
CA LEU A 90 -0.55 -14.66 10.71
C LEU A 90 -0.45 -15.65 11.88
N THR A 91 -1.52 -16.38 12.16
CA THR A 91 -1.59 -17.30 13.31
C THR A 91 -1.02 -18.68 13.03
N SER A 92 -0.53 -18.94 11.82
CA SER A 92 0.04 -20.25 11.45
C SER A 92 1.21 -20.67 12.33
N ASP A 93 1.96 -19.72 12.88
CA ASP A 93 3.10 -19.95 13.77
C ASP A 93 2.72 -19.92 15.27
N GLY A 94 1.47 -19.58 15.62
CA GLY A 94 0.91 -19.73 16.96
C GLY A 94 1.33 -18.70 17.99
N ASP A 95 1.79 -17.53 17.54
CA ASP A 95 2.18 -16.42 18.43
C ASP A 95 0.94 -15.66 18.94
N ASP A 96 0.91 -15.41 20.25
CA ASP A 96 -0.02 -14.45 20.85
C ASP A 96 0.48 -13.03 20.55
N VAL A 97 -0.40 -12.20 19.98
CA VAL A 97 -0.09 -10.81 19.64
C VAL A 97 -1.04 -9.85 20.35
N ASP A 98 -0.52 -8.70 20.75
CA ASP A 98 -1.27 -7.69 21.51
C ASP A 98 -1.97 -6.67 20.61
N VAL A 99 -1.34 -6.29 19.49
CA VAL A 99 -1.77 -5.17 18.63
C VAL A 99 -1.69 -5.54 17.17
N THR A 100 -2.72 -5.21 16.42
CA THR A 100 -2.70 -5.18 14.96
C THR A 100 -2.52 -3.74 14.50
N VAL A 101 -1.46 -3.47 13.75
CA VAL A 101 -1.13 -2.15 13.21
C VAL A 101 -1.54 -2.07 11.74
N GLY A 102 -2.47 -1.18 11.42
CA GLY A 102 -2.86 -0.92 10.04
C GLY A 102 -2.06 0.24 9.44
N ILE A 103 -1.47 0.02 8.27
CA ILE A 103 -0.77 1.09 7.54
C ILE A 103 -1.80 1.92 6.77
N GLU A 104 -1.84 3.21 7.01
CA GLU A 104 -2.77 4.11 6.33
C GLU A 104 -2.33 4.35 4.86
N LYS A 105 -3.24 4.43 3.89
CA LYS A 105 -4.71 4.45 4.04
C LYS A 105 -5.34 3.06 3.89
N ALA A 106 -4.88 2.26 2.95
CA ALA A 106 -5.55 1.04 2.47
C ALA A 106 -5.39 -0.15 3.43
N GLY A 107 -4.29 -0.23 4.18
CA GLY A 107 -4.08 -1.27 5.19
C GLY A 107 -4.96 -1.12 6.44
N ALA A 108 -5.36 0.10 6.81
CA ALA A 108 -6.15 0.33 8.02
C ALA A 108 -7.53 -0.38 8.02
N PRO A 109 -8.32 -0.36 6.94
CA PRO A 109 -9.56 -1.14 6.87
C PRO A 109 -9.33 -2.66 6.97
N LEU A 110 -8.28 -3.19 6.35
CA LEU A 110 -7.90 -4.60 6.45
C LEU A 110 -7.48 -4.95 7.89
N ALA A 111 -6.63 -4.13 8.50
CA ALA A 111 -6.19 -4.30 9.89
C ALA A 111 -7.36 -4.30 10.88
N THR A 112 -8.38 -3.49 10.65
CA THR A 112 -9.60 -3.49 11.48
C THR A 112 -10.30 -4.85 11.47
N THR A 113 -10.35 -5.51 10.31
CA THR A 113 -10.96 -6.85 10.21
C THR A 113 -10.06 -7.93 10.79
N VAL A 114 -8.74 -7.83 10.59
CA VAL A 114 -7.74 -8.73 11.19
C VAL A 114 -7.76 -8.63 12.72
N ALA A 115 -7.70 -7.40 13.27
CA ALA A 115 -7.73 -7.16 14.71
C ALA A 115 -8.98 -7.75 15.37
N ARG A 116 -10.13 -7.59 14.73
CA ARG A 116 -11.39 -8.19 15.20
C ARG A 116 -11.34 -9.72 15.21
N GLU A 117 -10.73 -10.33 14.21
CA GLU A 117 -10.62 -11.79 14.08
C GLU A 117 -9.68 -12.37 15.13
N LEU A 118 -8.57 -11.67 15.42
CA LEU A 118 -7.56 -12.08 16.38
C LEU A 118 -7.84 -11.63 17.82
N ASP A 119 -8.90 -10.85 18.04
CA ASP A 119 -9.23 -10.21 19.33
C ASP A 119 -8.06 -9.36 19.89
N THR A 120 -7.37 -8.63 19.00
CA THR A 120 -6.28 -7.72 19.36
C THR A 120 -6.73 -6.28 19.43
N ASP A 121 -5.94 -5.44 20.09
CA ASP A 121 -6.10 -3.99 19.98
C ASP A 121 -5.70 -3.51 18.57
N LEU A 122 -6.22 -2.36 18.15
CA LEU A 122 -5.96 -1.76 16.84
C LEU A 122 -5.11 -0.50 16.99
N ALA A 123 -4.01 -0.43 16.24
CA ALA A 123 -3.24 0.79 16.00
C ALA A 123 -3.26 1.16 14.51
N THR A 124 -3.03 2.44 14.18
CA THR A 124 -2.81 2.86 12.80
C THR A 124 -1.54 3.68 12.69
N TYR A 125 -0.80 3.47 11.62
CA TYR A 125 0.42 4.18 11.28
C TYR A 125 0.26 4.90 9.95
N ALA A 126 0.49 6.23 9.96
CA ALA A 126 0.49 7.04 8.76
C ALA A 126 1.94 7.22 8.27
N PRO A 127 2.33 6.66 7.11
CA PRO A 127 3.66 6.83 6.55
C PRO A 127 3.99 8.29 6.24
N ARG A 128 5.29 8.65 6.25
CA ARG A 128 5.77 10.02 5.94
C ARG A 128 5.19 10.59 4.66
N LYS A 129 5.05 9.77 3.62
CA LYS A 129 4.52 10.16 2.33
C LYS A 129 3.06 10.65 2.34
N HIS A 130 2.29 10.33 3.40
CA HIS A 130 0.88 10.71 3.55
C HIS A 130 0.66 11.98 4.40
N GLN A 131 1.73 12.58 4.93
CA GLN A 131 1.64 13.70 5.89
C GLN A 131 1.88 15.08 5.28
N TRP A 132 2.06 15.20 3.96
CA TRP A 132 2.37 16.47 3.32
C TRP A 132 1.11 17.19 2.86
N GLU A 133 0.66 18.20 3.62
CA GLU A 133 0.00 19.38 3.07
C GLU A 133 1.05 20.48 2.88
N GLU A 134 1.09 21.11 1.69
CA GLU A 134 2.00 22.22 1.41
C GLU A 134 1.73 23.36 2.39
N GLY A 135 2.62 23.56 3.35
CA GLY A 135 2.58 24.70 4.26
C GLY A 135 2.98 24.44 5.71
N ASP A 136 3.03 23.20 6.16
CA ASP A 136 3.49 22.89 7.51
C ASP A 136 5.01 22.70 7.54
N ILE A 137 5.65 23.65 8.24
CA ILE A 137 7.07 23.66 8.57
C ILE A 137 7.23 22.70 9.73
N GLU A 138 8.00 21.68 9.48
CA GLU A 138 8.77 20.80 10.35
C GLU A 138 8.54 19.32 10.01
N ASP A 139 9.66 18.64 9.88
CA ASP A 139 9.94 17.27 9.54
C ASP A 139 9.26 16.28 10.52
N TYR A 140 7.93 16.18 10.43
CA TYR A 140 7.22 15.12 11.14
C TYR A 140 7.34 13.83 10.33
N GLY A 141 8.21 12.92 10.82
CA GLY A 141 8.25 11.54 10.38
C GLY A 141 6.87 10.88 10.42
N GLY A 142 6.71 9.73 9.81
CA GLY A 142 5.51 8.93 9.95
C GLY A 142 5.08 8.80 11.41
N GLY A 143 3.82 8.54 11.70
CA GLY A 143 3.37 8.53 13.09
C GLY A 143 2.14 7.67 13.36
N PHE A 144 2.07 7.21 14.61
CA PHE A 144 0.90 6.50 15.12
C PHE A 144 -0.23 7.47 15.49
N SER A 145 -1.45 7.08 15.17
CA SER A 145 -2.63 7.86 15.55
C SER A 145 -2.92 7.73 17.05
N ARG A 146 -3.07 8.87 17.72
CA ARG A 146 -3.34 8.92 19.17
C ARG A 146 -4.76 8.45 19.58
N ASN A 147 -5.64 8.21 18.60
CA ASN A 147 -7.00 7.74 18.87
C ASN A 147 -7.10 6.21 18.94
N PHE A 148 -6.00 5.51 18.65
CA PHE A 148 -5.89 4.06 18.65
C PHE A 148 -4.88 3.58 19.70
N ALA A 149 -4.67 2.28 19.79
CA ALA A 149 -3.74 1.69 20.74
C ALA A 149 -2.29 2.13 20.47
N GLY A 150 -1.49 2.25 21.54
CA GLY A 150 -0.04 2.38 21.46
C GLY A 150 0.63 1.02 21.30
N VAL A 151 1.88 1.04 20.84
CA VAL A 151 2.67 -0.18 20.60
C VAL A 151 3.76 -0.43 21.65
N GLU A 152 3.99 0.51 22.56
CA GLU A 152 5.08 0.43 23.55
C GLU A 152 4.97 -0.82 24.44
N GLY A 153 6.03 -1.65 24.42
CA GLY A 153 6.12 -2.90 25.19
C GLY A 153 5.19 -4.01 24.74
N ARG A 154 4.66 -3.93 23.51
CA ARG A 154 3.63 -4.85 22.98
C ARG A 154 4.11 -5.55 21.71
N SER A 155 3.67 -6.79 21.54
CA SER A 155 3.84 -7.53 20.29
C SER A 155 2.86 -7.06 19.23
N CYS A 156 3.31 -6.93 17.96
CA CYS A 156 2.55 -6.31 16.90
C CYS A 156 2.54 -7.14 15.62
N TYR A 157 1.37 -7.25 14.98
CA TYR A 157 1.27 -7.60 13.55
C TYR A 157 1.05 -6.33 12.71
N LEU A 158 1.69 -6.26 11.54
CA LEU A 158 1.56 -5.14 10.61
C LEU A 158 0.75 -5.57 9.39
N VAL A 159 -0.21 -4.75 8.98
CA VAL A 159 -1.15 -5.05 7.89
C VAL A 159 -1.16 -3.93 6.86
N ASP A 160 -0.97 -4.30 5.60
CA ASP A 160 -1.13 -3.39 4.46
C ASP A 160 -1.89 -4.09 3.32
N ASP A 161 -2.28 -3.35 2.29
CA ASP A 161 -2.93 -3.93 1.11
C ASP A 161 -1.91 -4.53 0.14
N THR A 162 -0.84 -3.82 -0.15
CA THR A 162 0.16 -4.26 -1.13
C THR A 162 1.59 -3.97 -0.69
N ILE A 163 2.51 -4.89 -1.02
CA ILE A 163 3.95 -4.64 -0.88
C ILE A 163 4.61 -4.66 -2.25
N THR A 164 5.42 -3.62 -2.54
CA THR A 164 6.19 -3.51 -3.78
C THR A 164 7.68 -3.50 -3.46
N SER A 165 8.25 -2.37 -3.07
CA SER A 165 9.67 -2.26 -2.66
C SER A 165 9.90 -2.56 -1.18
N GLY A 166 8.86 -2.71 -0.39
CA GLY A 166 8.93 -2.86 1.05
C GLY A 166 9.29 -1.60 1.82
N THR A 167 9.43 -0.44 1.16
CA THR A 167 9.87 0.80 1.81
C THR A 167 8.91 1.24 2.91
N THR A 168 7.59 1.25 2.62
CA THR A 168 6.56 1.62 3.61
C THR A 168 6.53 0.65 4.78
N MET A 169 6.61 -0.65 4.48
CA MET A 169 6.62 -1.69 5.52
C MET A 169 7.86 -1.56 6.41
N ARG A 170 9.04 -1.30 5.83
CA ARG A 170 10.29 -1.06 6.58
C ARG A 170 10.17 0.16 7.48
N GLU A 171 9.66 1.27 6.97
CA GLU A 171 9.40 2.47 7.76
C GLU A 171 8.48 2.17 8.96
N THR A 172 7.45 1.36 8.76
CA THR A 172 6.52 0.97 9.83
C THR A 172 7.18 0.04 10.85
N VAL A 173 7.98 -0.95 10.41
CA VAL A 173 8.77 -1.82 11.31
C VAL A 173 9.73 -1.01 12.17
N GLU A 174 10.45 -0.06 11.56
CA GLU A 174 11.34 0.85 12.29
C GLU A 174 10.56 1.69 13.32
N ALA A 175 9.43 2.29 12.92
CA ALA A 175 8.62 3.12 13.80
C ALA A 175 8.04 2.33 15.00
N VAL A 176 7.59 1.08 14.79
CA VAL A 176 7.15 0.20 15.91
C VAL A 176 8.29 -0.03 16.89
N ARG A 177 9.49 -0.35 16.39
CA ARG A 177 10.69 -0.57 17.23
C ARG A 177 11.14 0.69 17.96
N GLU A 178 11.10 1.85 17.31
CA GLU A 178 11.45 3.15 17.90
C GLU A 178 10.50 3.52 19.03
N GLU A 179 9.21 3.16 18.93
CA GLU A 179 8.24 3.32 20.01
C GLU A 179 8.25 2.18 21.05
N GLY A 180 9.23 1.25 20.95
CA GLY A 180 9.41 0.17 21.91
C GLY A 180 8.47 -1.01 21.74
N GLY A 181 7.81 -1.15 20.60
CA GLY A 181 7.02 -2.33 20.22
C GLY A 181 7.87 -3.44 19.60
N ASP A 182 7.32 -4.64 19.51
CA ASP A 182 7.95 -5.83 18.90
C ASP A 182 7.16 -6.28 17.68
N PRO A 183 7.60 -5.97 16.45
CA PRO A 183 6.93 -6.41 15.23
C PRO A 183 7.25 -7.89 14.97
N LEU A 184 6.24 -8.76 15.07
CA LEU A 184 6.39 -10.21 14.92
C LEU A 184 6.23 -10.67 13.47
N ALA A 185 5.26 -10.10 12.73
CA ALA A 185 5.00 -10.43 11.35
C ALA A 185 4.28 -9.29 10.61
N CYS A 186 4.43 -9.31 9.29
CA CYS A 186 3.70 -8.46 8.36
C CYS A 186 2.77 -9.32 7.50
N VAL A 187 1.58 -8.82 7.16
CA VAL A 187 0.70 -9.46 6.21
C VAL A 187 0.15 -8.45 5.20
N VAL A 188 0.09 -8.85 3.95
CA VAL A 188 -0.46 -8.05 2.85
C VAL A 188 -1.44 -8.85 2.01
N LEU A 189 -2.39 -8.15 1.37
CA LEU A 189 -3.27 -8.78 0.40
C LEU A 189 -2.45 -9.28 -0.81
N ALA A 190 -1.51 -8.45 -1.31
CA ALA A 190 -0.73 -8.84 -2.46
C ALA A 190 0.73 -8.39 -2.36
N ASP A 191 1.63 -9.32 -2.70
CA ASP A 191 3.06 -9.08 -2.86
C ASP A 191 3.43 -9.05 -4.36
N LYS A 192 4.00 -7.92 -4.80
CA LYS A 192 4.33 -7.67 -6.21
C LYS A 192 5.75 -8.07 -6.58
N GLN A 193 6.61 -8.43 -5.63
CA GLN A 193 8.03 -8.70 -5.88
C GLN A 193 8.58 -9.96 -5.17
N GLY A 194 7.81 -10.64 -4.36
CA GLY A 194 8.26 -11.81 -3.60
C GLY A 194 9.14 -11.42 -2.42
N ILE A 195 8.61 -10.58 -1.55
CA ILE A 195 9.33 -10.12 -0.34
C ILE A 195 8.93 -11.04 0.82
N ASP A 196 9.88 -11.87 1.25
CA ASP A 196 9.65 -12.83 2.33
C ASP A 196 9.97 -12.23 3.73
N ASP A 197 10.74 -11.13 3.79
CA ASP A 197 11.25 -10.54 5.02
C ASP A 197 11.48 -9.03 4.86
N VAL A 198 11.17 -8.28 5.92
CA VAL A 198 11.51 -6.86 6.06
C VAL A 198 12.21 -6.63 7.39
N ASP A 199 13.52 -6.39 7.34
CA ASP A 199 14.38 -6.14 8.50
C ASP A 199 14.28 -7.19 9.62
N GLY A 200 14.19 -8.46 9.23
CA GLY A 200 14.07 -9.62 10.12
C GLY A 200 12.63 -9.93 10.55
N VAL A 201 11.65 -9.24 9.99
CA VAL A 201 10.22 -9.50 10.23
C VAL A 201 9.62 -10.22 9.03
N PRO A 202 9.09 -11.44 9.19
CA PRO A 202 8.53 -12.22 8.09
C PRO A 202 7.32 -11.52 7.46
N VAL A 203 7.19 -11.66 6.14
CA VAL A 203 6.09 -11.09 5.35
C VAL A 203 5.25 -12.22 4.75
N TYR A 204 3.98 -12.23 5.08
CA TYR A 204 2.98 -13.14 4.49
C TYR A 204 2.12 -12.39 3.49
N SER A 205 1.78 -13.03 2.38
CA SER A 205 0.88 -12.47 1.38
C SER A 205 -0.21 -13.47 0.99
N LEU A 206 -1.42 -12.96 0.79
CA LEU A 206 -2.52 -13.78 0.28
C LEU A 206 -2.33 -14.11 -1.20
N LEU A 207 -1.77 -13.16 -1.95
CA LEU A 207 -1.48 -13.28 -3.38
C LEU A 207 -0.04 -12.88 -3.63
N GLN A 208 0.74 -13.75 -4.27
CA GLN A 208 2.07 -13.41 -4.79
C GLN A 208 2.00 -13.25 -6.30
N VAL A 209 2.51 -12.12 -6.80
CA VAL A 209 2.56 -11.84 -8.23
C VAL A 209 3.93 -12.22 -8.77
N ILE A 210 3.96 -13.19 -9.68
CA ILE A 210 5.19 -13.67 -10.31
C ILE A 210 5.22 -13.20 -11.77
N GLN A 211 6.19 -12.37 -12.13
CA GLN A 211 6.45 -12.03 -13.52
C GLN A 211 7.20 -13.17 -14.21
N VAL A 212 6.58 -13.75 -15.24
CA VAL A 212 7.21 -14.76 -16.09
C VAL A 212 7.59 -14.10 -17.43
N GLY A 213 8.86 -13.72 -17.60
CA GLY A 213 9.39 -13.12 -18.81
C GLY A 213 10.88 -12.82 -18.68
N ALA A 214 11.61 -12.80 -19.79
CA ALA A 214 13.03 -12.44 -19.76
C ALA A 214 13.20 -10.95 -19.41
N ARG A 215 14.00 -10.66 -18.39
CA ARG A 215 14.66 -9.35 -18.30
C ARG A 215 15.73 -9.34 -19.39
N GLU A 216 15.54 -8.55 -20.46
CA GLU A 216 16.64 -8.19 -21.35
C GLU A 216 17.57 -7.17 -20.69
#